data_e8717e8ed0c8586ea6712a16a220d151
#
_entry.id   e8717e8ed0c8586ea6712a16a220d151
#
_cell.length_a   1.000
_cell.length_b   1.000
_cell.length_c   1.000
_cell.angle_alpha   90.00
_cell.angle_beta   90.00
_cell.angle_gamma   90.00
#
_symmetry.space_group_name_H-M   'P 1'
#
loop_
_entity.id
_entity.type
_entity.pdbx_description
1 polymer ?
#
loop_
_entity_poly.entity_id
_entity_poly.type
_entity_poly.pdbx_seq_one_letter_code
_entity_poly.pdbx_strand_id
1 'polypeptide(L)'
;ATLTSKTSTVDTFKANSGVFPFTTDSKSFALRLDHRATDSHQLFLRYNYTLSDDENENTRALVGFTRSTNTHILDSGVVGGWTFAASPNLINETRLQWNYRNFFVRPNEPNGPELNISGYGFFNRDIFLPSLSIERRYEIAEALSYSRAQHRFKFGMNLLLRGNNSD
;
A
#
# COMPACT_ATOMS: atom_id res chain seq x y z
N ALA A 1 27.81 -21.14 35.31
CA ALA A 1 26.57 -20.96 34.51
C ALA A 1 26.01 -19.54 34.58
N THR A 2 26.15 -18.83 35.71
CA THR A 2 25.54 -17.51 35.92
C THR A 2 26.25 -16.36 35.22
N LEU A 3 27.53 -16.45 34.93
CA LEU A 3 28.33 -15.39 34.28
C LEU A 3 28.08 -15.35 32.76
N THR A 4 27.93 -16.48 32.12
CA THR A 4 27.67 -16.56 30.68
C THR A 4 26.30 -15.97 30.29
N SER A 5 25.30 -16.14 31.13
CA SER A 5 23.98 -15.57 30.91
C SER A 5 23.97 -14.04 31.06
N LYS A 6 24.73 -13.50 31.97
CA LYS A 6 24.86 -12.04 32.18
C LYS A 6 25.57 -11.36 31.02
N THR A 7 26.62 -11.96 30.46
CA THR A 7 27.34 -11.43 29.30
C THR A 7 26.45 -11.39 28.09
N SER A 8 25.71 -12.47 27.77
CA SER A 8 24.75 -12.57 26.69
C SER A 8 23.62 -11.50 26.80
N THR A 9 23.13 -11.25 28.01
CA THR A 9 22.12 -10.23 28.24
C THR A 9 22.67 -8.82 27.96
N VAL A 10 23.87 -8.53 28.47
CA VAL A 10 24.55 -7.23 28.22
C VAL A 10 24.80 -7.02 26.74
N ASP A 11 25.23 -8.05 26.01
CA ASP A 11 25.47 -7.97 24.58
C ASP A 11 24.17 -7.73 23.80
N THR A 12 23.08 -8.37 24.20
CA THR A 12 21.73 -8.09 23.64
C THR A 12 21.35 -6.62 23.82
N PHE A 13 21.50 -6.06 25.01
CA PHE A 13 21.18 -4.65 25.24
C PHE A 13 22.08 -3.71 24.44
N LYS A 14 23.39 -4.00 24.38
CA LYS A 14 24.34 -3.19 23.58
C LYS A 14 23.98 -3.20 22.09
N ALA A 15 23.66 -4.35 21.54
CA ALA A 15 23.29 -4.49 20.13
C ALA A 15 21.96 -3.79 19.77
N ASN A 16 21.11 -3.56 20.77
CA ASN A 16 19.78 -2.96 20.60
C ASN A 16 19.67 -1.53 21.14
N SER A 17 20.77 -0.98 21.66
CA SER A 17 20.82 0.38 22.21
C SER A 17 21.60 1.30 21.28
N GLY A 18 21.09 2.51 21.04
CA GLY A 18 21.76 3.50 20.19
C GLY A 18 20.78 4.34 19.40
N VAL A 19 21.31 5.06 18.43
CA VAL A 19 20.56 5.82 17.45
C VAL A 19 20.61 5.04 16.14
N PHE A 20 19.46 4.59 15.68
CA PHE A 20 19.31 3.86 14.43
C PHE A 20 18.57 4.75 13.44
N PRO A 21 19.10 4.97 12.23
CA PRO A 21 18.44 5.81 11.25
C PRO A 21 17.16 5.12 10.76
N PHE A 22 16.06 5.85 10.75
CA PHE A 22 14.88 5.51 9.98
C PHE A 22 15.05 6.09 8.59
N THR A 23 14.88 5.28 7.56
CA THR A 23 15.00 5.71 6.15
C THR A 23 13.75 5.32 5.39
N THR A 24 13.33 6.21 4.48
CA THR A 24 12.28 5.95 3.51
C THR A 24 12.82 6.27 2.13
N ASP A 25 12.83 5.31 1.21
CA ASP A 25 13.10 5.50 -0.22
C ASP A 25 11.81 5.25 -0.98
N SER A 26 11.33 6.26 -1.72
CA SER A 26 10.10 6.16 -2.49
C SER A 26 10.32 6.61 -3.94
N LYS A 27 9.87 5.76 -4.87
CA LYS A 27 9.92 6.00 -6.31
C LYS A 27 8.53 5.93 -6.89
N SER A 28 8.11 6.99 -7.55
CA SER A 28 6.77 7.06 -8.15
C SER A 28 6.86 7.42 -9.63
N PHE A 29 5.99 6.79 -10.40
CA PHE A 29 5.82 7.09 -11.82
C PHE A 29 4.32 7.18 -12.14
N ALA A 30 3.94 8.15 -12.97
CA ALA A 30 2.59 8.31 -13.48
C ALA A 30 2.61 8.64 -14.97
N LEU A 31 1.75 7.96 -15.73
CA LEU A 31 1.52 8.21 -17.14
C LEU A 31 0.03 8.39 -17.39
N ARG A 32 -0.34 9.38 -18.21
CA ARG A 32 -1.70 9.57 -18.70
C ARG A 32 -1.69 9.79 -20.20
N LEU A 33 -2.61 9.10 -20.87
CA LEU A 33 -2.90 9.26 -22.29
C LEU A 33 -4.37 9.65 -22.43
N ASP A 34 -4.62 10.73 -23.17
CA ASP A 34 -5.96 11.18 -23.52
C ASP A 34 -6.12 11.09 -25.04
N HIS A 35 -7.23 10.52 -25.49
CA HIS A 35 -7.54 10.33 -26.90
C HIS A 35 -8.97 10.74 -27.22
N ARG A 36 -9.11 11.65 -28.15
CA ARG A 36 -10.39 12.05 -28.73
C ARG A 36 -10.60 11.27 -30.04
N ALA A 37 -11.29 10.13 -29.94
CA ALA A 37 -11.52 9.28 -31.09
C ALA A 37 -12.48 9.91 -32.10
N THR A 38 -13.49 10.63 -31.60
CA THR A 38 -14.43 11.45 -32.37
C THR A 38 -14.90 12.63 -31.54
N ASP A 39 -15.76 13.49 -32.07
CA ASP A 39 -16.35 14.60 -31.31
C ASP A 39 -17.24 14.11 -30.15
N SER A 40 -17.78 12.90 -30.28
CA SER A 40 -18.66 12.28 -29.28
C SER A 40 -17.94 11.26 -28.38
N HIS A 41 -16.72 10.81 -28.70
CA HIS A 41 -16.01 9.77 -27.97
C HIS A 41 -14.66 10.28 -27.45
N GLN A 42 -14.51 10.36 -26.14
CA GLN A 42 -13.26 10.69 -25.47
C GLN A 42 -12.84 9.54 -24.57
N LEU A 43 -11.58 9.19 -24.65
CA LEU A 43 -10.96 8.09 -23.90
C LEU A 43 -9.78 8.63 -23.12
N PHE A 44 -9.54 8.05 -21.95
CA PHE A 44 -8.27 8.21 -21.28
C PHE A 44 -7.78 6.89 -20.69
N LEU A 45 -6.47 6.77 -20.59
CA LEU A 45 -5.79 5.70 -19.86
C LEU A 45 -4.80 6.35 -18.92
N ARG A 46 -4.80 5.91 -17.66
CA ARG A 46 -3.84 6.37 -16.65
C ARG A 46 -3.21 5.16 -15.98
N TYR A 47 -1.90 5.17 -15.88
CA TYR A 47 -1.11 4.22 -15.11
C TYR A 47 -0.39 4.95 -13.97
N ASN A 48 -0.40 4.36 -12.77
CA ASN A 48 0.38 4.83 -11.63
C ASN A 48 1.18 3.66 -11.06
N TYR A 49 2.38 3.96 -10.63
CA TYR A 49 3.27 3.03 -9.97
C TYR A 49 3.98 3.75 -8.82
N THR A 50 4.05 3.10 -7.67
CA THR A 50 4.80 3.59 -6.51
C THR A 50 5.48 2.39 -5.85
N LEU A 51 6.76 2.54 -5.60
CA LEU A 51 7.57 1.64 -4.80
C LEU A 51 8.08 2.41 -3.60
N SER A 52 7.89 1.88 -2.39
CA SER A 52 8.42 2.46 -1.15
C SER A 52 9.10 1.37 -0.33
N ASP A 53 10.29 1.67 0.13
CA ASP A 53 11.07 0.86 1.05
C ASP A 53 11.32 1.69 2.32
N ASP A 54 10.79 1.23 3.44
CA ASP A 54 10.99 1.84 4.74
C ASP A 54 11.86 0.92 5.61
N GLU A 55 12.90 1.47 6.21
CA GLU A 55 13.85 0.72 7.04
C GLU A 55 13.81 1.21 8.48
N ASN A 56 13.99 0.26 9.41
CA ASN A 56 14.05 0.51 10.84
C ASN A 56 12.77 1.16 11.42
N GLU A 57 11.63 0.83 10.86
CA GLU A 57 10.34 1.21 11.43
C GLU A 57 10.16 0.62 12.84
N ASN A 58 9.39 1.30 13.67
CA ASN A 58 9.08 0.88 15.04
C ASN A 58 10.26 0.85 16.02
N THR A 59 11.46 1.30 15.65
CA THR A 59 12.53 1.50 16.62
C THR A 59 12.13 2.61 17.58
N ARG A 60 11.85 2.28 18.83
CA ARG A 60 11.34 3.21 19.86
C ARG A 60 11.65 2.69 21.26
N ALA A 61 11.28 3.47 22.28
CA ALA A 61 11.42 3.04 23.68
C ALA A 61 10.81 1.64 23.88
N LEU A 62 11.57 0.76 24.53
CA LEU A 62 11.25 -0.65 24.79
C LEU A 62 11.16 -1.55 23.56
N VAL A 63 11.52 -1.07 22.36
CA VAL A 63 11.64 -1.86 21.15
C VAL A 63 13.07 -1.79 20.65
N GLY A 64 13.80 -2.90 20.80
CA GLY A 64 15.18 -2.98 20.34
C GLY A 64 15.31 -2.97 18.83
N PHE A 65 16.49 -2.62 18.32
CA PHE A 65 16.78 -2.58 16.89
C PHE A 65 16.49 -3.91 16.17
N THR A 66 16.81 -5.05 16.80
CA THR A 66 16.53 -6.37 16.24
C THR A 66 15.03 -6.67 16.07
N ARG A 67 14.18 -6.00 16.86
CA ARG A 67 12.71 -6.09 16.77
C ARG A 67 12.12 -5.13 15.75
N SER A 68 12.89 -4.17 15.29
CA SER A 68 12.48 -3.20 14.27
C SER A 68 12.11 -3.89 12.97
N THR A 69 11.41 -3.19 12.09
CA THR A 69 10.87 -3.76 10.86
C THR A 69 11.34 -2.98 9.64
N ASN A 70 11.36 -3.68 8.51
CA ASN A 70 11.51 -3.09 7.20
C ASN A 70 10.23 -3.38 6.43
N THR A 71 9.66 -2.36 5.81
CA THR A 71 8.42 -2.46 5.06
C THR A 71 8.68 -2.18 3.58
N HIS A 72 8.23 -3.10 2.74
CA HIS A 72 8.27 -2.95 1.28
C HIS A 72 6.86 -2.83 0.75
N ILE A 73 6.57 -1.72 0.05
CA ILE A 73 5.25 -1.43 -0.51
C ILE A 73 5.38 -1.22 -2.01
N LEU A 74 4.64 -2.01 -2.78
CA LEU A 74 4.49 -1.81 -4.21
C LEU A 74 3.01 -1.56 -4.51
N ASP A 75 2.71 -0.36 -5.00
CA ASP A 75 1.39 0.02 -5.48
C ASP A 75 1.43 0.22 -7.00
N SER A 76 0.52 -0.43 -7.72
CA SER A 76 0.37 -0.28 -9.16
C SER A 76 -1.10 -0.22 -9.53
N GLY A 77 -1.46 0.66 -10.47
CA GLY A 77 -2.85 0.78 -10.87
C GLY A 77 -3.03 1.33 -12.28
N VAL A 78 -4.04 0.80 -12.95
CA VAL A 78 -4.51 1.24 -14.25
C VAL A 78 -5.94 1.73 -14.13
N VAL A 79 -6.22 2.89 -14.70
CA VAL A 79 -7.58 3.44 -14.83
C VAL A 79 -7.81 3.78 -16.29
N GLY A 80 -8.88 3.22 -16.86
CA GLY A 80 -9.41 3.59 -18.16
C GLY A 80 -10.74 4.32 -18.01
N GLY A 81 -10.98 5.34 -18.79
CA GLY A 81 -12.26 6.03 -18.84
C GLY A 81 -12.70 6.29 -20.25
N TRP A 82 -13.99 6.21 -20.46
CA TRP A 82 -14.67 6.50 -21.71
C TRP A 82 -15.85 7.43 -21.45
N THR A 83 -15.82 8.58 -22.09
CA THR A 83 -16.95 9.53 -22.13
C THR A 83 -17.57 9.49 -23.50
N PHE A 84 -18.86 9.22 -23.56
CA PHE A 84 -19.66 9.19 -24.79
C PHE A 84 -20.78 10.21 -24.72
N ALA A 85 -20.72 11.21 -25.60
CA ALA A 85 -21.79 12.18 -25.81
C ALA A 85 -22.73 11.67 -26.92
N ALA A 86 -23.76 10.90 -26.55
CA ALA A 86 -24.74 10.37 -27.47
C ALA A 86 -25.59 11.47 -28.13
N SER A 87 -25.77 12.59 -27.44
CA SER A 87 -26.39 13.83 -27.93
C SER A 87 -25.92 15.01 -27.08
N PRO A 88 -26.23 16.28 -27.45
CA PRO A 88 -25.95 17.43 -26.61
C PRO A 88 -26.57 17.34 -25.21
N ASN A 89 -27.57 16.50 -25.05
CA ASN A 89 -28.33 16.36 -23.81
C ASN A 89 -28.08 15.03 -23.07
N LEU A 90 -27.34 14.09 -23.67
CA LEU A 90 -27.12 12.76 -23.11
C LEU A 90 -25.63 12.39 -23.14
N ILE A 91 -25.05 12.25 -21.96
CA ILE A 91 -23.64 11.92 -21.77
C ILE A 91 -23.54 10.67 -20.90
N ASN A 92 -22.74 9.73 -21.37
CA ASN A 92 -22.37 8.53 -20.64
C ASN A 92 -20.89 8.58 -20.24
N GLU A 93 -20.56 8.20 -19.01
CA GLU A 93 -19.21 8.14 -18.47
C GLU A 93 -18.98 6.76 -17.86
N THR A 94 -18.13 5.97 -18.50
CA THR A 94 -17.70 4.66 -17.98
C THR A 94 -16.26 4.75 -17.49
N ARG A 95 -15.98 4.17 -16.32
CA ARG A 95 -14.63 4.08 -15.77
C ARG A 95 -14.36 2.66 -15.30
N LEU A 96 -13.20 2.14 -15.70
CA LEU A 96 -12.68 0.85 -15.29
C LEU A 96 -11.37 1.09 -14.53
N GLN A 97 -11.20 0.43 -13.40
CA GLN A 97 -9.99 0.55 -12.60
C GLN A 97 -9.54 -0.82 -12.12
N TRP A 98 -8.24 -1.04 -12.19
CA TRP A 98 -7.55 -2.14 -11.54
C TRP A 98 -6.41 -1.59 -10.71
N ASN A 99 -6.30 -2.07 -9.45
CA ASN A 99 -5.18 -1.78 -8.56
C ASN A 99 -4.62 -3.06 -7.99
N TYR A 100 -3.33 -3.03 -7.80
CA TYR A 100 -2.54 -4.05 -7.13
C TYR A 100 -1.70 -3.40 -6.05
N ARG A 101 -1.72 -3.98 -4.84
CA ARG A 101 -0.85 -3.61 -3.73
C ARG A 101 -0.18 -4.86 -3.20
N ASN A 102 1.13 -4.79 -3.05
CA ASN A 102 1.94 -5.71 -2.30
C ASN A 102 2.50 -4.96 -1.08
N PHE A 103 2.17 -5.46 0.10
CA PHE A 103 2.63 -4.91 1.37
C PHE A 103 3.35 -6.02 2.12
N PHE A 104 4.66 -5.91 2.24
CA PHE A 104 5.52 -6.91 2.86
C PHE A 104 6.29 -6.29 4.02
N VAL A 105 6.15 -6.88 5.21
CA VAL A 105 6.85 -6.47 6.43
C VAL A 105 7.75 -7.61 6.88
N ARG A 106 9.01 -7.32 7.09
CA ARG A 106 10.01 -8.25 7.61
C ARG A 106 10.71 -7.69 8.84
N PRO A 107 11.08 -8.52 9.84
CA PRO A 107 11.86 -8.06 10.96
C PRO A 107 13.31 -7.80 10.57
N ASN A 108 14.01 -6.94 11.30
CA ASN A 108 15.45 -6.74 11.14
C ASN A 108 16.24 -8.02 11.47
N GLU A 109 15.79 -8.76 12.49
CA GLU A 109 16.33 -10.08 12.82
C GLU A 109 15.32 -11.17 12.44
N PRO A 110 15.56 -11.92 11.34
CA PRO A 110 14.62 -12.93 10.87
C PRO A 110 14.70 -14.24 11.63
N ASN A 111 15.75 -14.46 12.42
CA ASN A 111 16.03 -15.72 13.09
C ASN A 111 15.90 -15.61 14.59
N GLY A 112 15.78 -16.76 15.24
CA GLY A 112 15.75 -16.86 16.69
C GLY A 112 14.37 -16.63 17.30
N PRO A 113 14.27 -16.87 18.61
CA PRO A 113 13.02 -16.68 19.34
C PRO A 113 12.78 -15.18 19.61
N GLU A 114 11.50 -14.83 19.76
CA GLU A 114 11.14 -13.56 20.38
C GLU A 114 11.69 -13.49 21.80
N LEU A 115 12.22 -12.35 22.17
CA LEU A 115 12.69 -12.07 23.52
C LEU A 115 11.92 -10.88 24.09
N ASN A 116 11.04 -11.16 25.05
CA ASN A 116 10.31 -10.15 25.80
C ASN A 116 10.82 -10.12 27.24
N ILE A 117 11.46 -9.04 27.63
CA ILE A 117 11.98 -8.84 28.99
C ILE A 117 11.08 -7.81 29.66
N SER A 118 10.24 -8.26 30.56
CA SER A 118 9.27 -7.41 31.26
C SER A 118 9.94 -6.21 31.93
N GLY A 119 9.46 -5.00 31.59
CA GLY A 119 10.00 -3.73 32.08
C GLY A 119 11.26 -3.24 31.36
N TYR A 120 11.85 -4.01 30.45
CA TYR A 120 13.09 -3.64 29.74
C TYR A 120 12.92 -3.57 28.22
N GLY A 121 12.08 -4.43 27.61
CA GLY A 121 11.79 -4.29 26.20
C GLY A 121 11.58 -5.60 25.43
N PHE A 122 11.33 -5.40 24.13
CA PHE A 122 11.11 -6.44 23.14
C PHE A 122 12.30 -6.48 22.17
N PHE A 123 12.82 -7.67 21.93
CA PHE A 123 14.00 -7.91 21.11
C PHE A 123 13.77 -9.09 20.17
N ASN A 124 14.59 -9.20 19.12
CA ASN A 124 14.59 -10.24 18.12
C ASN A 124 13.28 -10.31 17.30
N ARG A 125 13.08 -11.40 16.58
CA ARG A 125 11.98 -11.58 15.65
C ARG A 125 10.61 -11.45 16.30
N ASP A 126 9.73 -10.67 15.71
CA ASP A 126 8.30 -10.70 16.02
C ASP A 126 7.70 -12.04 15.56
N ILE A 127 6.87 -12.66 16.42
CA ILE A 127 6.21 -13.93 16.10
C ILE A 127 5.22 -13.84 14.94
N PHE A 128 4.72 -12.63 14.64
CA PHE A 128 3.79 -12.36 13.55
C PHE A 128 4.49 -11.94 12.25
N LEU A 129 5.83 -11.95 12.21
CA LEU A 129 6.60 -11.56 11.04
C LEU A 129 7.48 -12.72 10.53
N PRO A 130 7.76 -12.77 9.23
CA PRO A 130 7.33 -11.81 8.21
C PRO A 130 5.83 -11.87 7.92
N SER A 131 5.25 -10.77 7.42
CA SER A 131 3.86 -10.70 7.01
C SER A 131 3.77 -10.18 5.58
N LEU A 132 2.98 -10.83 4.75
CA LEU A 132 2.72 -10.46 3.37
C LEU A 132 1.22 -10.24 3.17
N SER A 133 0.85 -9.10 2.64
CA SER A 133 -0.52 -8.81 2.21
C SER A 133 -0.55 -8.39 0.75
N ILE A 134 -1.30 -9.12 -0.05
CA ILE A 134 -1.50 -8.81 -1.47
C ILE A 134 -2.96 -8.45 -1.69
N GLU A 135 -3.21 -7.22 -2.11
CA GLU A 135 -4.54 -6.73 -2.42
C GLU A 135 -4.70 -6.51 -3.93
N ARG A 136 -5.82 -6.99 -4.48
CA ARG A 136 -6.26 -6.71 -5.85
C ARG A 136 -7.65 -6.10 -5.79
N ARG A 137 -7.82 -4.98 -6.48
CA ARG A 137 -9.07 -4.24 -6.54
C ARG A 137 -9.47 -4.02 -7.99
N TYR A 138 -10.71 -4.35 -8.30
CA TYR A 138 -11.34 -4.10 -9.60
C TYR A 138 -12.56 -3.21 -9.36
N GLU A 139 -12.66 -2.14 -10.11
CA GLU A 139 -13.78 -1.22 -9.98
C GLU A 139 -14.35 -0.87 -11.35
N ILE A 140 -15.68 -0.90 -11.44
CA ILE A 140 -16.44 -0.44 -12.59
C ILE A 140 -17.38 0.65 -12.08
N ALA A 141 -17.25 1.83 -12.65
CA ALA A 141 -18.13 2.96 -12.37
C ALA A 141 -18.80 3.43 -13.65
N GLU A 142 -20.10 3.65 -13.57
CA GLU A 142 -20.94 4.10 -14.68
C GLU A 142 -21.75 5.30 -14.24
N ALA A 143 -21.84 6.32 -15.10
CA ALA A 143 -22.68 7.48 -14.86
C ALA A 143 -23.34 7.96 -16.15
N LEU A 144 -24.66 8.05 -16.15
CA LEU A 144 -25.48 8.58 -17.22
C LEU A 144 -26.05 9.94 -16.81
N SER A 145 -25.74 10.97 -17.58
CA SER A 145 -26.25 12.34 -17.39
C SER A 145 -27.22 12.71 -18.51
N TYR A 146 -28.43 13.10 -18.16
CA TYR A 146 -29.45 13.55 -19.11
C TYR A 146 -29.96 14.93 -18.71
N SER A 147 -29.99 15.85 -19.66
CA SER A 147 -30.48 17.21 -19.50
C SER A 147 -31.67 17.48 -20.38
N ARG A 148 -32.76 18.04 -19.84
CA ARG A 148 -33.95 18.44 -20.60
C ARG A 148 -34.53 19.75 -20.06
N ALA A 149 -34.57 20.77 -20.87
CA ALA A 149 -34.98 22.10 -20.48
C ALA A 149 -34.20 22.60 -19.24
N GLN A 150 -34.88 22.83 -18.12
CA GLN A 150 -34.29 23.29 -16.85
C GLN A 150 -33.89 22.12 -15.94
N HIS A 151 -34.16 20.87 -16.33
CA HIS A 151 -33.91 19.69 -15.48
C HIS A 151 -32.66 18.96 -15.94
N ARG A 152 -31.87 18.51 -14.93
CA ARG A 152 -30.70 17.65 -15.14
C ARG A 152 -30.84 16.41 -14.24
N PHE A 153 -30.75 15.26 -14.84
CA PHE A 153 -30.80 13.97 -14.18
C PHE A 153 -29.43 13.30 -14.29
N LYS A 154 -28.95 12.70 -13.19
CA LYS A 154 -27.73 11.88 -13.19
C LYS A 154 -28.03 10.57 -12.48
N PHE A 155 -27.75 9.46 -13.18
CA PHE A 155 -27.84 8.11 -12.66
C PHE A 155 -26.44 7.51 -12.67
N GLY A 156 -26.12 6.73 -11.65
CA GLY A 156 -24.80 6.10 -11.59
C GLY A 156 -24.81 4.81 -10.80
N MET A 157 -23.83 3.97 -11.11
CA MET A 157 -23.56 2.71 -10.42
C MET A 157 -22.07 2.58 -10.23
N ASN A 158 -21.67 2.02 -9.09
CA ASN A 158 -20.29 1.65 -8.82
C ASN A 158 -20.27 0.22 -8.28
N LEU A 159 -19.46 -0.64 -8.89
CA LEU A 159 -19.19 -2.00 -8.44
C LEU A 159 -17.71 -2.12 -8.10
N LEU A 160 -17.43 -2.52 -6.86
CA LEU A 160 -16.08 -2.75 -6.36
C LEU A 160 -15.92 -4.21 -5.95
N LEU A 161 -14.96 -4.88 -6.56
CA LEU A 161 -14.52 -6.23 -6.18
C LEU A 161 -13.11 -6.13 -5.57
N ARG A 162 -12.94 -6.73 -4.40
CA ARG A 162 -11.68 -6.73 -3.67
C ARG A 162 -11.29 -8.15 -3.30
N GLY A 163 -10.07 -8.53 -3.68
CA GLY A 163 -9.41 -9.75 -3.23
C GLY A 163 -8.21 -9.41 -2.35
N ASN A 164 -8.11 -10.04 -1.19
CA ASN A 164 -6.97 -9.91 -0.29
C ASN A 164 -6.45 -11.30 0.06
N ASN A 165 -5.14 -11.51 -0.11
CA ASN A 165 -4.42 -12.67 0.35
C ASN A 165 -3.39 -12.19 1.38
N SER A 166 -3.39 -12.78 2.57
CA SER A 166 -2.43 -12.47 3.64
C SER A 166 -1.83 -13.76 4.18
N ASP A 167 -0.51 -13.76 4.37
CA ASP A 167 0.27 -14.80 5.03
C ASP A 167 1.04 -14.21 6.21
#